data_f9d81c107026074eba97c36eb892df04
#
_entry.id   f9d81c107026074eba97c36eb892df04
#
_cell.length_a   1.000
_cell.length_b   1.000
_cell.length_c   1.000
_cell.angle_alpha   90.00
_cell.angle_beta   90.00
_cell.angle_gamma   90.00
#
_symmetry.space_group_name_H-M   'P 1'
#
loop_
_entity.id
_entity.type
_entity.pdbx_description
1 polymer ?
#
loop_
_entity_poly.entity_id
_entity_poly.type
_entity_poly.pdbx_seq_one_letter_code
_entity_poly.pdbx_strand_id
1 'polypeptide(L)'
;MPLLINIRHLEHEAVTLRGQLPGADLDLDCIDEMIRVASPLEHDLLVQRHERSILVRGSLRLTLACECVRCLKAFEHRLKLDEWSCLLPLEGEDKVLTSNDCADLTPYVREDIVLAFPQHPLCAPECCGLQPEPQSGPDQSSGAPATGELSSAWAELNKLKL
;
A
#
# COMPACT_ATOMS: atom_id res chain seq x y z
N MET A 1 -4.11 -17.89 7.09
CA MET A 1 -3.41 -19.13 6.69
C MET A 1 -2.39 -18.77 5.63
N PRO A 2 -1.13 -19.18 5.73
CA PRO A 2 -0.11 -18.85 4.72
C PRO A 2 -0.44 -19.48 3.36
N LEU A 3 -0.01 -18.80 2.29
CA LEU A 3 -0.12 -19.29 0.91
C LEU A 3 0.96 -20.35 0.65
N LEU A 4 0.70 -21.57 1.06
CA LEU A 4 1.65 -22.68 0.89
C LEU A 4 1.40 -23.44 -0.41
N ILE A 5 2.45 -23.75 -1.12
CA ILE A 5 2.40 -24.60 -2.31
C ILE A 5 3.35 -25.78 -2.18
N ASN A 6 2.86 -26.97 -2.51
CA ASN A 6 3.69 -28.17 -2.50
C ASN A 6 4.48 -28.26 -3.82
N ILE A 7 5.82 -28.23 -3.70
CA ILE A 7 6.74 -28.20 -4.85
C ILE A 7 6.68 -29.51 -5.64
N ARG A 8 6.40 -30.64 -4.99
CA ARG A 8 6.29 -31.93 -5.69
C ARG A 8 5.12 -31.99 -6.65
N HIS A 9 4.02 -31.30 -6.32
CA HIS A 9 2.88 -31.24 -7.25
C HIS A 9 3.22 -30.44 -8.51
N LEU A 10 4.09 -29.43 -8.39
CA LEU A 10 4.54 -28.63 -9.52
C LEU A 10 5.46 -29.37 -10.51
N GLU A 11 5.96 -30.53 -10.16
CA GLU A 11 6.78 -31.34 -11.07
C GLU A 11 5.95 -31.92 -12.22
N HIS A 12 4.66 -32.07 -12.01
CA HIS A 12 3.78 -32.75 -12.96
C HIS A 12 2.76 -31.81 -13.62
N GLU A 13 2.25 -30.83 -12.87
CA GLU A 13 1.18 -29.95 -13.34
C GLU A 13 1.29 -28.55 -12.74
N ALA A 14 0.77 -27.56 -13.48
CA ALA A 14 0.54 -26.23 -12.96
C ALA A 14 -0.59 -26.24 -11.93
N VAL A 15 -0.42 -25.53 -10.84
CA VAL A 15 -1.40 -25.46 -9.75
C VAL A 15 -2.05 -24.08 -9.74
N THR A 16 -3.38 -24.07 -9.70
CA THR A 16 -4.14 -22.81 -9.54
C THR A 16 -4.54 -22.64 -8.08
N LEU A 17 -4.15 -21.51 -7.50
CA LEU A 17 -4.52 -21.09 -6.15
C LEU A 17 -5.56 -19.98 -6.25
N ARG A 18 -6.78 -20.27 -5.79
CA ARG A 18 -7.87 -19.28 -5.73
C ARG A 18 -8.41 -19.21 -4.31
N GLY A 19 -8.58 -17.99 -3.82
CA GLY A 19 -9.13 -17.83 -2.48
C GLY A 19 -9.05 -16.41 -1.97
N GLN A 20 -9.26 -16.30 -0.68
CA GLN A 20 -9.16 -15.07 0.07
C GLN A 20 -8.20 -15.25 1.24
N LEU A 21 -7.34 -14.28 1.47
CA LEU A 21 -6.39 -14.26 2.55
C LEU A 21 -6.69 -13.07 3.46
N PRO A 22 -6.94 -13.28 4.77
CA PRO A 22 -7.16 -12.19 5.71
C PRO A 22 -5.96 -11.24 5.76
N GLY A 23 -6.22 -9.92 5.88
CA GLY A 23 -5.16 -8.92 5.99
C GLY A 23 -4.23 -9.14 7.19
N ALA A 24 -4.76 -9.72 8.28
CA ALA A 24 -3.98 -10.08 9.45
C ALA A 24 -2.92 -11.15 9.18
N ASP A 25 -3.18 -12.08 8.24
CA ASP A 25 -2.20 -13.10 7.85
C ASP A 25 -1.04 -12.53 7.01
N LEU A 26 -1.22 -11.30 6.50
CA LEU A 26 -0.22 -10.57 5.72
C LEU A 26 0.47 -9.47 6.53
N ASP A 27 0.15 -9.31 7.82
CA ASP A 27 0.67 -8.22 8.67
C ASP A 27 0.58 -6.83 8.01
N LEU A 28 -0.55 -6.53 7.36
CA LEU A 28 -0.77 -5.27 6.65
C LEU A 28 -1.36 -4.17 7.52
N ASP A 29 -1.83 -4.48 8.72
CA ASP A 29 -2.63 -3.56 9.55
C ASP A 29 -1.82 -2.42 10.19
N CYS A 30 -0.50 -2.52 10.24
CA CYS A 30 0.38 -1.57 10.93
C CYS A 30 1.41 -0.90 10.02
N ILE A 31 1.20 -0.90 8.70
CA ILE A 31 2.18 -0.38 7.75
C ILE A 31 2.08 1.14 7.63
N ASP A 32 0.86 1.68 7.63
CA ASP A 32 0.60 3.10 7.46
C ASP A 32 -0.59 3.53 8.34
N GLU A 33 -0.50 4.70 8.97
CA GLU A 33 -1.57 5.23 9.82
C GLU A 33 -2.81 5.66 9.02
N MET A 34 -2.60 6.09 7.76
CA MET A 34 -3.63 6.59 6.86
C MET A 34 -4.28 5.50 6.00
N ILE A 35 -3.74 4.27 6.06
CA ILE A 35 -4.17 3.16 5.20
C ILE A 35 -4.44 1.93 6.06
N ARG A 36 -5.65 1.39 5.96
CA ARG A 36 -6.04 0.15 6.62
C ARG A 36 -6.63 -0.83 5.64
N VAL A 37 -6.44 -2.11 5.89
CA VAL A 37 -7.05 -3.17 5.07
C VAL A 37 -8.54 -3.27 5.39
N ALA A 38 -9.39 -3.06 4.39
CA ALA A 38 -10.85 -3.09 4.56
C ALA A 38 -11.47 -4.43 4.14
N SER A 39 -10.79 -5.22 3.28
CA SER A 39 -11.28 -6.52 2.82
C SER A 39 -10.16 -7.56 2.83
N PRO A 40 -10.48 -8.86 2.86
CA PRO A 40 -9.49 -9.89 2.59
C PRO A 40 -8.86 -9.71 1.21
N LEU A 41 -7.60 -10.15 1.06
CA LEU A 41 -6.93 -10.21 -0.23
C LEU A 41 -7.53 -11.34 -1.06
N GLU A 42 -8.14 -10.99 -2.17
CA GLU A 42 -8.56 -11.96 -3.20
C GLU A 42 -7.38 -12.29 -4.10
N HIS A 43 -7.12 -13.57 -4.31
CA HIS A 43 -6.07 -14.04 -5.19
C HIS A 43 -6.57 -15.09 -6.16
N ASP A 44 -6.09 -15.00 -7.41
CA ASP A 44 -6.24 -16.01 -8.46
C ASP A 44 -4.87 -16.17 -9.11
N LEU A 45 -4.13 -17.17 -8.65
CA LEU A 45 -2.73 -17.37 -8.98
C LEU A 45 -2.52 -18.70 -9.68
N LEU A 46 -1.81 -18.68 -10.80
CA LEU A 46 -1.30 -19.87 -11.47
C LEU A 46 0.17 -20.05 -11.11
N VAL A 47 0.50 -21.19 -10.56
CA VAL A 47 1.85 -21.53 -10.11
C VAL A 47 2.39 -22.65 -10.99
N GLN A 48 3.57 -22.43 -11.54
CA GLN A 48 4.23 -23.38 -12.44
C GLN A 48 5.70 -23.53 -12.07
N ARG A 49 6.23 -24.72 -12.25
CA ARG A 49 7.67 -24.93 -12.17
C ARG A 49 8.33 -24.46 -13.48
N HIS A 50 9.38 -23.68 -13.35
CA HIS A 50 10.17 -23.19 -14.47
C HIS A 50 11.66 -23.46 -14.19
N GLU A 51 12.17 -24.57 -14.71
CA GLU A 51 13.55 -25.02 -14.47
C GLU A 51 13.88 -25.13 -12.97
N ARG A 52 14.70 -24.21 -12.45
CA ARG A 52 15.14 -24.14 -11.05
C ARG A 52 14.38 -23.09 -10.24
N SER A 53 13.23 -22.69 -10.72
CA SER A 53 12.41 -21.64 -10.11
C SER A 53 10.94 -22.01 -10.13
N ILE A 54 10.17 -21.33 -9.32
CA ILE A 54 8.70 -21.35 -9.34
C ILE A 54 8.24 -20.04 -9.95
N LEU A 55 7.48 -20.09 -11.03
CA LEU A 55 6.83 -18.95 -11.63
C LEU A 55 5.40 -18.87 -11.14
N VAL A 56 5.06 -17.78 -10.49
CA VAL A 56 3.70 -17.46 -10.03
C VAL A 56 3.17 -16.31 -10.88
N ARG A 57 1.97 -16.46 -11.43
CA ARG A 57 1.28 -15.40 -12.21
C ARG A 57 -0.17 -15.34 -11.81
N GLY A 58 -0.75 -14.17 -11.90
CA GLY A 58 -2.18 -14.03 -11.69
C GLY A 58 -2.63 -12.66 -11.29
N SER A 59 -3.73 -12.58 -10.56
CA SER A 59 -4.29 -11.34 -10.09
C SER A 59 -4.44 -11.32 -8.57
N LEU A 60 -4.19 -10.13 -8.01
CA LEU A 60 -4.37 -9.82 -6.61
C LEU A 60 -5.29 -8.62 -6.49
N ARG A 61 -6.28 -8.68 -5.59
CA ARG A 61 -7.25 -7.60 -5.39
C ARG A 61 -7.50 -7.39 -3.91
N LEU A 62 -7.47 -6.14 -3.51
CA LEU A 62 -7.61 -5.74 -2.12
C LEU A 62 -8.33 -4.40 -2.03
N THR A 63 -9.21 -4.22 -1.06
CA THR A 63 -9.80 -2.92 -0.76
C THR A 63 -9.13 -2.35 0.49
N LEU A 64 -8.68 -1.10 0.36
CA LEU A 64 -8.05 -0.34 1.43
C LEU A 64 -9.01 0.75 1.88
N ALA A 65 -9.15 0.94 3.19
CA ALA A 65 -9.75 2.12 3.78
C ALA A 65 -8.64 3.15 4.00
N CYS A 66 -8.72 4.27 3.28
CA CYS A 66 -7.71 5.32 3.29
C CYS A 66 -8.28 6.62 3.85
N GLU A 67 -7.42 7.44 4.42
CA GLU A 67 -7.71 8.84 4.71
C GLU A 67 -6.98 9.73 3.71
N CYS A 68 -7.70 10.71 3.18
CA CYS A 68 -7.12 11.64 2.22
C CYS A 68 -6.08 12.54 2.88
N VAL A 69 -4.85 12.58 2.39
CA VAL A 69 -3.77 13.41 2.95
C VAL A 69 -4.04 14.92 2.85
N ARG A 70 -4.99 15.36 2.02
CA ARG A 70 -5.33 16.77 1.84
C ARG A 70 -6.53 17.24 2.67
N CYS A 71 -7.61 16.44 2.70
CA CYS A 71 -8.86 16.86 3.35
C CYS A 71 -9.28 15.97 4.51
N LEU A 72 -8.51 14.94 4.84
CA LEU A 72 -8.72 13.98 5.93
C LEU A 72 -10.03 13.20 5.85
N LYS A 73 -10.69 13.20 4.70
CA LYS A 73 -11.89 12.38 4.48
C LYS A 73 -11.51 10.92 4.28
N ALA A 74 -12.23 10.04 4.93
CA ALA A 74 -12.13 8.60 4.69
C ALA A 74 -12.70 8.26 3.31
N PHE A 75 -12.03 7.35 2.59
CA PHE A 75 -12.49 6.80 1.31
C PHE A 75 -11.94 5.39 1.10
N GLU A 76 -12.53 4.66 0.17
CA GLU A 76 -12.05 3.33 -0.22
C GLU A 76 -11.17 3.42 -1.46
N HIS A 77 -10.02 2.78 -1.39
CA HIS A 77 -9.12 2.59 -2.52
C HIS A 77 -9.06 1.12 -2.91
N ARG A 78 -9.40 0.80 -4.17
CA ARG A 78 -9.31 -0.56 -4.71
C ARG A 78 -7.96 -0.77 -5.36
N LEU A 79 -7.13 -1.56 -4.70
CA LEU A 79 -5.84 -1.99 -5.22
C LEU A 79 -6.06 -3.24 -6.08
N LYS A 80 -5.59 -3.20 -7.33
CA LYS A 80 -5.67 -4.31 -8.29
C LYS A 80 -4.33 -4.49 -8.97
N LEU A 81 -3.82 -5.70 -8.91
CA LEU A 81 -2.64 -6.16 -9.63
C LEU A 81 -3.11 -7.29 -10.56
N ASP A 82 -3.58 -6.93 -11.77
CA ASP A 82 -4.21 -7.89 -12.68
C ASP A 82 -3.18 -8.77 -13.44
N GLU A 83 -1.94 -8.29 -13.59
CA GLU A 83 -0.83 -9.01 -14.25
C GLU A 83 0.34 -9.24 -13.28
N TRP A 84 0.03 -9.58 -12.05
CA TRP A 84 1.07 -9.86 -11.07
C TRP A 84 1.86 -11.11 -11.43
N SER A 85 3.18 -11.03 -11.33
CA SER A 85 4.05 -12.18 -11.54
C SER A 85 5.28 -12.13 -10.63
N CYS A 86 5.64 -13.27 -10.09
CA CYS A 86 6.82 -13.43 -9.25
C CYS A 86 7.58 -14.69 -9.63
N LEU A 87 8.91 -14.61 -9.68
CA LEU A 87 9.80 -15.74 -9.94
C LEU A 87 10.59 -16.05 -8.68
N LEU A 88 10.37 -17.23 -8.12
CA LEU A 88 10.97 -17.69 -6.88
C LEU A 88 12.04 -18.73 -7.15
N PRO A 89 13.33 -18.44 -6.91
CA PRO A 89 14.39 -19.40 -7.09
C PRO A 89 14.31 -20.53 -6.06
N LEU A 90 14.52 -21.78 -6.51
CA LEU A 90 14.59 -22.96 -5.66
C LEU A 90 16.03 -23.27 -5.20
N GLU A 91 17.01 -22.65 -5.85
CA GLU A 91 18.44 -22.85 -5.59
C GLU A 91 19.15 -21.50 -5.50
N GLY A 92 20.27 -21.45 -4.78
CA GLY A 92 21.07 -20.23 -4.60
C GLY A 92 20.88 -19.57 -3.24
N GLU A 93 21.44 -18.37 -3.08
CA GLU A 93 21.41 -17.60 -1.83
C GLU A 93 20.00 -17.07 -1.55
N ASP A 94 19.27 -16.64 -2.60
CA ASP A 94 17.91 -16.07 -2.52
C ASP A 94 16.82 -17.14 -2.69
N LYS A 95 17.12 -18.40 -2.41
CA LYS A 95 16.13 -19.47 -2.56
C LYS A 95 14.93 -19.27 -1.66
N VAL A 96 13.75 -19.59 -2.19
CA VAL A 96 12.51 -19.58 -1.41
C VAL A 96 12.61 -20.50 -0.20
N LEU A 97 12.10 -20.03 0.94
CA LEU A 97 12.06 -20.86 2.14
C LEU A 97 11.09 -22.01 1.94
N THR A 98 11.60 -23.22 2.05
CA THR A 98 10.81 -24.44 1.92
C THR A 98 10.77 -25.19 3.24
N SER A 99 9.58 -25.61 3.62
CA SER A 99 9.36 -26.48 4.78
C SER A 99 8.48 -27.66 4.36
N ASN A 100 8.96 -28.88 4.58
CA ASN A 100 8.23 -30.11 4.20
C ASN A 100 7.80 -30.13 2.72
N ASP A 101 8.68 -29.76 1.79
CA ASP A 101 8.40 -29.63 0.35
C ASP A 101 7.33 -28.59 0.00
N CYS A 102 6.98 -27.72 0.93
CA CYS A 102 6.09 -26.60 0.71
C CYS A 102 6.87 -25.29 0.66
N ALA A 103 6.61 -24.47 -0.37
CA ALA A 103 7.09 -23.10 -0.49
C ALA A 103 6.02 -22.14 0.02
N ASP A 104 6.42 -21.13 0.79
CA ASP A 104 5.52 -20.07 1.27
C ASP A 104 5.59 -18.86 0.35
N LEU A 105 4.47 -18.55 -0.28
CA LEU A 105 4.30 -17.40 -1.17
C LEU A 105 3.87 -16.13 -0.42
N THR A 106 3.47 -16.25 0.84
CA THR A 106 2.92 -15.15 1.63
C THR A 106 3.84 -13.94 1.71
N PRO A 107 5.16 -14.08 1.99
CA PRO A 107 6.06 -12.94 2.09
C PRO A 107 6.17 -12.12 0.79
N TYR A 108 6.22 -12.81 -0.34
CA TYR A 108 6.37 -12.18 -1.67
C TYR A 108 5.10 -11.43 -2.08
N VAL A 109 3.93 -12.05 -1.86
CA VAL A 109 2.63 -11.39 -2.08
C VAL A 109 2.48 -10.17 -1.18
N ARG A 110 2.89 -10.28 0.09
CA ARG A 110 2.88 -9.18 1.05
C ARG A 110 3.74 -8.01 0.59
N GLU A 111 4.96 -8.27 0.18
CA GLU A 111 5.92 -7.26 -0.25
C GLU A 111 5.38 -6.46 -1.44
N ASP A 112 4.91 -7.14 -2.48
CA ASP A 112 4.38 -6.48 -3.67
C ASP A 112 3.09 -5.71 -3.41
N ILE A 113 2.23 -6.18 -2.52
CA ILE A 113 1.04 -5.45 -2.09
C ILE A 113 1.42 -4.17 -1.34
N VAL A 114 2.39 -4.24 -0.42
CA VAL A 114 2.87 -3.08 0.32
C VAL A 114 3.49 -2.04 -0.61
N LEU A 115 4.26 -2.48 -1.59
CA LEU A 115 4.83 -1.60 -2.62
C LEU A 115 3.77 -0.94 -3.50
N ALA A 116 2.61 -1.57 -3.66
CA ALA A 116 1.49 -1.04 -4.43
C ALA A 116 0.57 -0.09 -3.63
N PHE A 117 0.81 0.10 -2.34
CA PHE A 117 0.04 1.05 -1.53
C PHE A 117 0.21 2.47 -2.07
N PRO A 118 -0.87 3.28 -2.10
CA PRO A 118 -0.76 4.67 -2.50
C PRO A 118 0.10 5.44 -1.48
N GLN A 119 1.21 6.02 -1.93
CA GLN A 119 2.09 6.84 -1.05
C GLN A 119 1.40 8.10 -0.54
N HIS A 120 0.48 8.65 -1.33
CA HIS A 120 -0.30 9.84 -0.99
C HIS A 120 -1.77 9.57 -1.34
N PRO A 121 -2.54 8.92 -0.43
CA PRO A 121 -3.94 8.63 -0.71
C PRO A 121 -4.74 9.92 -0.86
N LEU A 122 -5.44 10.06 -1.99
CA LEU A 122 -6.30 11.19 -2.31
C LEU A 122 -7.71 10.69 -2.58
N CYS A 123 -8.71 11.31 -1.95
CA CYS A 123 -10.12 10.96 -2.17
C CYS A 123 -10.57 11.26 -3.62
N ALA A 124 -9.94 12.26 -4.26
CA ALA A 124 -10.10 12.60 -5.66
C ALA A 124 -8.80 13.26 -6.17
N PRO A 125 -8.46 13.12 -7.48
CA PRO A 125 -7.26 13.73 -8.06
C PRO A 125 -7.21 15.26 -7.84
N GLU A 126 -8.36 15.93 -7.87
CA GLU A 126 -8.50 17.38 -7.70
C GLU A 126 -8.99 17.76 -6.30
N CYS A 127 -8.61 17.01 -5.27
CA CYS A 127 -9.00 17.35 -3.91
C CYS A 127 -8.44 18.72 -3.51
N CYS A 128 -9.33 19.67 -3.18
CA CYS A 128 -8.97 21.04 -2.79
C CYS A 128 -8.41 21.16 -1.37
N GLY A 129 -8.36 20.07 -0.62
CA GLY A 129 -7.91 20.07 0.78
C GLY A 129 -9.00 20.50 1.77
N LEU A 130 -8.55 20.86 2.98
CA LEU A 130 -9.42 21.43 4.00
C LEU A 130 -9.84 22.82 3.57
N GLN A 131 -11.14 23.04 3.39
CA GLN A 131 -11.65 24.37 3.21
C GLN A 131 -11.63 25.07 4.57
N PRO A 132 -11.08 26.31 4.66
CA PRO A 132 -11.22 27.09 5.88
C PRO A 132 -12.70 27.29 6.13
N GLU A 133 -13.18 26.93 7.32
CA GLU A 133 -14.54 27.24 7.71
C GLU A 133 -14.73 28.75 7.61
N PRO A 134 -15.84 29.23 6.99
CA PRO A 134 -16.13 30.64 7.06
C PRO A 134 -16.30 31.02 8.53
N GLN A 135 -15.38 31.82 9.04
CA GLN A 135 -15.49 32.36 10.38
C GLN A 135 -16.75 33.21 10.44
N SER A 136 -17.85 32.60 10.86
CA SER A 136 -19.05 33.29 11.27
C SER A 136 -18.80 33.85 12.67
N GLY A 137 -18.09 34.96 12.72
CA GLY A 137 -17.98 35.76 13.92
C GLY A 137 -18.48 37.17 13.59
N PRO A 138 -19.47 37.69 14.32
CA PRO A 138 -19.82 39.09 14.20
C PRO A 138 -18.85 39.89 15.06
N ASP A 139 -18.06 40.73 14.49
CA ASP A 139 -17.95 42.08 15.04
C ASP A 139 -17.21 43.03 14.09
N GLN A 140 -17.94 44.02 13.66
CA GLN A 140 -17.43 45.25 13.09
C GLN A 140 -16.82 46.08 14.25
N SER A 141 -15.51 46.25 14.27
CA SER A 141 -14.97 47.45 14.86
C SER A 141 -13.85 47.97 13.97
N SER A 142 -14.14 49.11 13.40
CA SER A 142 -13.24 50.04 12.72
C SER A 142 -11.98 50.28 13.54
N GLY A 143 -10.81 49.92 12.98
CA GLY A 143 -9.51 50.26 13.54
C GLY A 143 -8.47 50.36 12.43
N ALA A 144 -7.85 51.50 12.34
CA ALA A 144 -6.90 51.97 11.33
C ALA A 144 -5.77 51.02 10.99
N PRO A 145 -5.08 51.21 9.84
CA PRO A 145 -4.00 50.35 9.40
C PRO A 145 -2.77 50.54 10.27
N ALA A 146 -2.52 49.62 11.16
CA ALA A 146 -1.21 49.50 11.77
C ALA A 146 -0.28 48.85 10.77
N THR A 147 0.69 49.60 10.25
CA THR A 147 1.90 49.07 9.64
C THR A 147 2.65 48.27 10.69
N GLY A 148 2.27 47.03 10.87
CA GLY A 148 2.99 46.03 11.67
C GLY A 148 3.98 45.33 10.77
N GLU A 149 5.25 45.56 11.03
CA GLU A 149 6.36 44.79 10.51
C GLU A 149 6.05 43.30 10.69
N LEU A 150 5.81 42.60 9.56
CA LEU A 150 5.88 41.17 9.53
C LEU A 150 7.31 40.78 9.88
N SER A 151 7.56 40.53 11.15
CA SER A 151 8.77 39.84 11.58
C SER A 151 8.71 38.46 10.97
N SER A 152 9.21 38.37 9.75
CA SER A 152 9.28 37.11 9.03
C SER A 152 10.16 36.18 9.85
N ALA A 153 9.56 35.12 10.41
CA ALA A 153 10.31 34.05 11.05
C ALA A 153 11.39 33.45 10.11
N TRP A 154 11.28 33.75 8.83
CA TRP A 154 12.18 33.33 7.76
C TRP A 154 13.32 34.33 7.49
N ALA A 155 13.31 35.52 8.06
CA ALA A 155 14.36 36.52 7.84
C ALA A 155 15.74 36.02 8.31
N GLU A 156 15.78 35.13 9.28
CA GLU A 156 17.01 34.52 9.77
C GLU A 156 17.68 33.58 8.78
N LEU A 157 16.89 32.99 7.83
CA LEU A 157 17.44 32.11 6.80
C LEU A 157 18.33 32.83 5.79
N ASN A 158 18.10 34.14 5.58
CA ASN A 158 18.93 34.95 4.69
C ASN A 158 20.36 35.19 5.23
N LYS A 159 20.62 34.85 6.48
CA LYS A 159 21.93 34.95 7.10
C LYS A 159 22.80 33.71 6.84
N LEU A 160 22.23 32.63 6.35
CA LEU A 160 22.98 31.43 5.97
C LEU A 160 23.63 31.68 4.60
N LYS A 161 24.92 32.01 4.62
CA LYS A 161 25.75 31.99 3.41
C LYS A 161 26.17 30.54 3.18
N LEU A 162 25.67 29.95 2.10
CA LEU A 162 26.19 28.71 1.51
C LEU A 162 27.44 29.04 0.70
#